data_bf9963db6d76fbf963c9774f5d03a082
#
_entry.id   bf9963db6d76fbf963c9774f5d03a082
#
_cell.length_a   1.000
_cell.length_b   1.000
_cell.length_c   1.000
_cell.angle_alpha   90.00
_cell.angle_beta   90.00
_cell.angle_gamma   90.00
#
_symmetry.space_group_name_H-M   'P 1'
#
loop_
_entity.id
_entity.type
_entity.pdbx_description
1 polymer ?
#
loop_
_entity_poly.entity_id
_entity_poly.type
_entity_poly.pdbx_seq_one_letter_code
_entity_poly.pdbx_strand_id
1 'polypeptide(L)'
;CGDLFLQETLLESAKRSLIKICNESLKYKNMLIFAGLPFEYNSKLYNVAAAINNGRILGLVPKKYLPNYGEFYERRQFTPGFDKCVNVEINGMYTLFGTNILFRCSGMDEFVVGAEICEDLWTPDPPSTKLALHGATVLVNCSASNETIGKRQYRTELVKNQSARLVSCYVYSSVGDGESTQDIVF
;
A
#
# COMPACT_ATOMS: atom_id res chain seq x y z
N CYS A 1 4.63 8.03 14.40
CA CYS A 1 4.02 6.79 14.97
C CYS A 1 5.03 5.67 15.27
N GLY A 2 6.31 5.79 14.88
CA GLY A 2 7.29 4.69 14.91
C GLY A 2 7.31 3.86 16.20
N ASP A 3 7.35 4.49 17.36
CA ASP A 3 7.39 3.79 18.64
C ASP A 3 6.00 3.28 19.12
N LEU A 4 4.94 3.65 18.43
CA LEU A 4 3.57 3.29 18.81
C LEU A 4 3.02 2.08 18.04
N PHE A 5 3.69 1.60 17.00
CA PHE A 5 3.21 0.50 16.16
C PHE A 5 2.98 -0.81 16.91
N LEU A 6 3.66 -1.01 18.05
CA LEU A 6 3.48 -2.21 18.88
C LEU A 6 2.43 -2.03 19.98
N GLN A 7 1.73 -0.89 20.02
CA GLN A 7 0.69 -0.63 21.00
C GLN A 7 -0.69 -1.04 20.47
N GLU A 8 -1.39 -1.86 21.23
CA GLU A 8 -2.74 -2.34 20.90
C GLU A 8 -3.72 -1.19 20.61
N THR A 9 -3.63 -0.10 21.38
CA THR A 9 -4.49 1.09 21.18
C THR A 9 -4.32 1.68 19.78
N LEU A 10 -3.10 1.72 19.23
CA LEU A 10 -2.86 2.21 17.88
C LEU A 10 -3.47 1.24 16.85
N LEU A 11 -3.23 -0.05 16.99
CA LEU A 11 -3.69 -1.07 16.06
C LEU A 11 -5.23 -1.12 16.00
N GLU A 12 -5.89 -1.07 17.16
CA GLU A 12 -7.35 -1.01 17.23
C GLU A 12 -7.91 0.31 16.67
N SER A 13 -7.23 1.43 16.88
CA SER A 13 -7.62 2.72 16.30
C SER A 13 -7.46 2.72 14.77
N ALA A 14 -6.42 2.10 14.24
CA ALA A 14 -6.22 1.94 12.81
C ALA A 14 -7.33 1.10 12.17
N LYS A 15 -7.70 -0.03 12.79
CA LYS A 15 -8.84 -0.85 12.34
C LYS A 15 -10.16 -0.07 12.36
N ARG A 16 -10.46 0.64 13.44
CA ARG A 16 -11.68 1.49 13.53
C ARG A 16 -11.69 2.57 12.46
N SER A 17 -10.54 3.18 12.18
CA SER A 17 -10.41 4.21 11.13
C SER A 17 -10.62 3.60 9.73
N LEU A 18 -10.09 2.42 9.47
CA LEU A 18 -10.33 1.70 8.22
C LEU A 18 -11.83 1.44 8.01
N ILE A 19 -12.54 0.99 9.04
CA ILE A 19 -14.00 0.75 8.97
C ILE A 19 -14.77 2.05 8.71
N LYS A 20 -14.35 3.17 9.31
CA LYS A 20 -14.96 4.49 9.01
C LYS A 20 -14.78 4.87 7.56
N ILE A 21 -13.58 4.74 7.00
CA ILE A 21 -13.30 5.00 5.58
C ILE A 21 -14.14 4.07 4.70
N CYS A 22 -14.22 2.79 5.06
CA CYS A 22 -15.02 1.81 4.37
C CYS A 22 -16.50 2.22 4.30
N ASN A 23 -17.10 2.61 5.42
CA ASN A 23 -18.48 3.09 5.48
C ASN A 23 -18.69 4.38 4.69
N GLU A 24 -17.76 5.33 4.79
CA GLU A 24 -17.84 6.58 4.02
C GLU A 24 -17.75 6.34 2.50
N SER A 25 -17.05 5.29 2.06
CA SER A 25 -16.92 4.95 0.64
C SER A 25 -18.25 4.59 -0.03
N LEU A 26 -19.30 4.28 0.74
CA LEU A 26 -20.67 4.08 0.24
C LEU A 26 -21.22 5.32 -0.49
N LYS A 27 -20.75 6.52 -0.13
CA LYS A 27 -21.13 7.78 -0.78
C LYS A 27 -20.45 7.95 -2.15
N TYR A 28 -19.39 7.16 -2.42
CA TYR A 28 -18.52 7.29 -3.60
C TYR A 28 -18.36 5.94 -4.32
N LYS A 29 -19.48 5.38 -4.80
CA LYS A 29 -19.57 4.01 -5.33
C LYS A 29 -18.58 3.68 -6.44
N ASN A 30 -18.17 4.68 -7.22
CA ASN A 30 -17.25 4.50 -8.36
C ASN A 30 -15.79 4.86 -8.01
N MET A 31 -15.46 5.00 -6.73
CA MET A 31 -14.12 5.36 -6.27
C MET A 31 -13.44 4.15 -5.66
N LEU A 32 -12.29 3.77 -6.19
CA LEU A 32 -11.38 2.82 -5.55
C LEU A 32 -10.40 3.61 -4.65
N ILE A 33 -10.38 3.29 -3.36
CA ILE A 33 -9.59 3.99 -2.35
C ILE A 33 -8.52 3.03 -1.84
N PHE A 34 -7.28 3.51 -1.72
CA PHE A 34 -6.22 2.81 -1.02
C PHE A 34 -5.84 3.57 0.25
N ALA A 35 -5.84 2.88 1.38
CA ALA A 35 -5.49 3.45 2.68
C ALA A 35 -4.43 2.61 3.38
N GLY A 36 -3.34 3.25 3.81
CA GLY A 36 -2.26 2.60 4.55
C GLY A 36 -2.62 2.38 6.02
N LEU A 37 -2.28 1.20 6.56
CA LEU A 37 -2.42 0.93 7.99
C LEU A 37 -1.48 -0.19 8.46
N PRO A 38 -1.15 -0.24 9.77
CA PRO A 38 -0.55 -1.42 10.37
C PRO A 38 -1.63 -2.50 10.55
N PHE A 39 -1.34 -3.72 10.15
CA PHE A 39 -2.27 -4.85 10.24
C PHE A 39 -1.58 -6.06 10.89
N GLU A 40 -2.19 -6.59 11.95
CA GLU A 40 -1.70 -7.79 12.62
C GLU A 40 -2.33 -9.04 12.01
N TYR A 41 -1.48 -10.02 11.69
CA TYR A 41 -1.89 -11.34 11.24
C TYR A 41 -0.92 -12.41 11.76
N ASN A 42 -1.45 -13.46 12.41
CA ASN A 42 -0.66 -14.55 13.00
C ASN A 42 0.48 -14.03 13.90
N SER A 43 0.17 -13.11 14.83
CA SER A 43 1.12 -12.49 15.76
C SER A 43 2.30 -11.78 15.09
N LYS A 44 2.12 -11.35 13.84
CA LYS A 44 3.08 -10.55 13.08
C LYS A 44 2.42 -9.29 12.58
N LEU A 45 3.16 -8.19 12.60
CA LEU A 45 2.68 -6.90 12.12
C LEU A 45 3.13 -6.67 10.67
N TYR A 46 2.22 -6.18 9.85
CA TYR A 46 2.45 -5.85 8.44
C TYR A 46 2.07 -4.40 8.15
N ASN A 47 2.86 -3.74 7.33
CA ASN A 47 2.50 -2.46 6.72
C ASN A 47 1.65 -2.78 5.49
N VAL A 48 0.38 -2.39 5.47
CA VAL A 48 -0.54 -2.78 4.40
C VAL A 48 -1.22 -1.58 3.74
N ALA A 49 -1.56 -1.72 2.47
CA ALA A 49 -2.50 -0.87 1.76
C ALA A 49 -3.83 -1.63 1.61
N ALA A 50 -4.89 -1.12 2.23
CA ALA A 50 -6.24 -1.64 2.09
C ALA A 50 -6.91 -1.03 0.87
N ALA A 51 -7.41 -1.87 -0.03
CA ALA A 51 -8.23 -1.46 -1.16
C ALA A 51 -9.71 -1.47 -0.77
N ILE A 52 -10.38 -0.34 -0.95
CA ILE A 52 -11.76 -0.13 -0.47
C ILE A 52 -12.61 0.39 -1.62
N ASN A 53 -13.79 -0.16 -1.77
CA ASN A 53 -14.81 0.35 -2.69
C ASN A 53 -16.21 0.03 -2.15
N ASN A 54 -17.12 0.98 -2.25
CA ASN A 54 -18.56 0.81 -2.00
C ASN A 54 -18.90 0.02 -0.71
N GLY A 55 -18.31 0.44 0.42
CA GLY A 55 -18.54 -0.17 1.73
C GLY A 55 -17.85 -1.51 1.97
N ARG A 56 -16.92 -1.92 1.10
CA ARG A 56 -16.22 -3.21 1.20
C ARG A 56 -14.70 -3.03 1.16
N ILE A 57 -14.01 -3.82 1.96
CA ILE A 57 -12.57 -4.01 1.86
C ILE A 57 -12.34 -5.13 0.84
N LEU A 58 -11.77 -4.78 -0.32
CA LEU A 58 -11.57 -5.68 -1.44
C LEU A 58 -10.31 -6.54 -1.27
N GLY A 59 -9.33 -6.03 -0.55
CA GLY A 59 -8.07 -6.72 -0.29
C GLY A 59 -7.12 -5.89 0.57
N LEU A 60 -6.18 -6.58 1.18
CA LEU A 60 -5.06 -6.01 1.93
C LEU A 60 -3.76 -6.40 1.25
N VAL A 61 -3.01 -5.41 0.78
CA VAL A 61 -1.72 -5.62 0.10
C VAL A 61 -0.59 -5.27 1.08
N PRO A 62 0.18 -6.25 1.58
CA PRO A 62 1.29 -5.98 2.47
C PRO A 62 2.52 -5.50 1.69
N LYS A 63 3.28 -4.58 2.27
CA LYS A 63 4.59 -4.16 1.76
C LYS A 63 5.55 -5.34 1.74
N LYS A 64 6.13 -5.62 0.58
CA LYS A 64 7.00 -6.77 0.37
C LYS A 64 8.44 -6.49 0.82
N TYR A 65 8.95 -5.31 0.49
CA TYR A 65 10.31 -4.92 0.80
C TYR A 65 10.32 -3.82 1.85
N LEU A 66 10.93 -4.13 3.00
CA LEU A 66 11.03 -3.21 4.13
C LEU A 66 12.41 -2.56 4.15
N PRO A 67 12.52 -1.23 4.00
CA PRO A 67 13.79 -0.54 4.13
C PRO A 67 14.33 -0.68 5.55
N ASN A 68 15.64 -0.96 5.65
CA ASN A 68 16.33 -1.11 6.93
C ASN A 68 17.77 -0.60 6.80
N TYR A 69 17.90 0.61 6.30
CA TYR A 69 19.15 1.30 6.04
C TYR A 69 18.96 2.82 6.22
N GLY A 70 20.05 3.53 6.52
CA GLY A 70 20.02 4.97 6.77
C GLY A 70 19.03 5.33 7.87
N GLU A 71 18.09 6.21 7.57
CA GLU A 71 17.02 6.66 8.45
C GLU A 71 15.86 5.66 8.58
N PHE A 72 15.84 4.59 7.80
CA PHE A 72 14.76 3.60 7.80
C PHE A 72 15.10 2.37 8.62
N TYR A 73 14.17 1.93 9.45
CA TYR A 73 14.28 0.71 10.26
C TYR A 73 12.92 -0.03 10.40
N GLU A 74 12.20 -0.14 9.30
CA GLU A 74 10.85 -0.76 9.29
C GLU A 74 10.84 -2.23 9.75
N ARG A 75 11.93 -2.97 9.53
CA ARG A 75 12.05 -4.36 10.00
C ARG A 75 12.01 -4.51 11.51
N ARG A 76 12.16 -3.42 12.24
CA ARG A 76 12.03 -3.40 13.68
C ARG A 76 10.59 -3.66 14.14
N GLN A 77 9.61 -3.21 13.37
CA GLN A 77 8.19 -3.32 13.70
C GLN A 77 7.42 -4.25 12.75
N PHE A 78 7.80 -4.29 11.47
CA PHE A 78 7.02 -4.95 10.44
C PHE A 78 7.68 -6.20 9.87
N THR A 79 6.83 -7.12 9.43
CA THR A 79 7.21 -8.34 8.70
C THR A 79 7.03 -8.11 7.21
N PRO A 80 7.95 -8.59 6.34
CA PRO A 80 7.79 -8.55 4.89
C PRO A 80 6.50 -9.24 4.42
N GLY A 81 5.85 -8.64 3.43
CA GLY A 81 4.72 -9.24 2.75
C GLY A 81 5.08 -10.54 2.02
N PHE A 82 4.08 -11.34 1.71
CA PHE A 82 4.23 -12.65 1.08
C PHE A 82 3.35 -12.78 -0.17
N ASP A 83 3.81 -13.59 -1.12
CA ASP A 83 3.16 -13.74 -2.43
C ASP A 83 1.87 -14.60 -2.38
N LYS A 84 1.73 -15.48 -1.38
CA LYS A 84 0.54 -16.32 -1.22
C LYS A 84 -0.62 -15.50 -0.66
N CYS A 85 -1.73 -15.43 -1.39
CA CYS A 85 -2.96 -14.82 -0.88
C CYS A 85 -3.66 -15.75 0.11
N VAL A 86 -4.09 -15.19 1.24
CA VAL A 86 -4.88 -15.87 2.26
C VAL A 86 -6.15 -15.08 2.55
N ASN A 87 -7.18 -15.76 3.08
CA ASN A 87 -8.38 -15.08 3.55
C ASN A 87 -8.17 -14.60 4.98
N VAL A 88 -8.56 -13.36 5.24
CA VAL A 88 -8.59 -12.76 6.57
C VAL A 88 -9.95 -12.15 6.85
N GLU A 89 -10.32 -12.07 8.11
CA GLU A 89 -11.56 -11.45 8.54
C GLU A 89 -11.28 -10.09 9.19
N ILE A 90 -12.02 -9.07 8.75
CA ILE A 90 -12.01 -7.74 9.38
C ILE A 90 -13.46 -7.31 9.60
N ASN A 91 -13.85 -7.18 10.86
CA ASN A 91 -15.19 -6.73 11.26
C ASN A 91 -16.32 -7.52 10.56
N GLY A 92 -16.21 -8.85 10.56
CA GLY A 92 -17.18 -9.75 9.94
C GLY A 92 -17.12 -9.83 8.39
N MET A 93 -16.19 -9.12 7.77
CA MET A 93 -15.96 -9.17 6.32
C MET A 93 -14.73 -10.00 5.99
N TYR A 94 -14.88 -10.97 5.10
CA TYR A 94 -13.75 -11.74 4.56
C TYR A 94 -13.13 -11.01 3.38
N THR A 95 -11.80 -10.92 3.38
CA THR A 95 -11.03 -10.30 2.30
C THR A 95 -9.72 -11.03 2.06
N LEU A 96 -9.10 -10.79 0.90
CA LEU A 96 -7.79 -11.35 0.57
C LEU A 96 -6.66 -10.53 1.21
N PHE A 97 -5.62 -11.23 1.65
CA PHE A 97 -4.40 -10.64 2.17
C PHE A 97 -3.18 -11.27 1.49
N GLY A 98 -2.37 -10.49 0.81
CA GLY A 98 -1.16 -10.90 0.09
C GLY A 98 -0.74 -9.89 -0.96
N THR A 99 0.47 -10.03 -1.53
CA THR A 99 1.03 -9.08 -2.50
C THR A 99 0.49 -9.27 -3.93
N ASN A 100 -0.01 -10.47 -4.27
CA ASN A 100 -0.43 -10.83 -5.62
C ASN A 100 -1.96 -10.68 -5.79
N ILE A 101 -2.48 -9.47 -5.56
CA ILE A 101 -3.91 -9.17 -5.70
C ILE A 101 -4.10 -8.17 -6.85
N LEU A 102 -5.04 -8.46 -7.74
CA LEU A 102 -5.50 -7.55 -8.78
C LEU A 102 -6.95 -7.16 -8.53
N PHE A 103 -7.24 -5.87 -8.67
CA PHE A 103 -8.58 -5.30 -8.51
C PHE A 103 -9.12 -4.94 -9.89
N ARG A 104 -10.11 -5.69 -10.37
CA ARG A 104 -10.73 -5.49 -11.70
C ARG A 104 -12.03 -4.71 -11.57
N CYS A 105 -12.21 -3.72 -12.44
CA CYS A 105 -13.47 -3.00 -12.58
C CYS A 105 -14.48 -3.85 -13.37
N SER A 106 -15.66 -4.09 -12.81
CA SER A 106 -16.70 -4.91 -13.48
C SER A 106 -17.32 -4.25 -14.72
N GLY A 107 -17.18 -2.94 -14.85
CA GLY A 107 -17.72 -2.19 -16.00
C GLY A 107 -16.68 -1.73 -17.02
N MET A 108 -15.40 -2.08 -16.82
CA MET A 108 -14.28 -1.68 -17.67
C MET A 108 -13.18 -2.73 -17.57
N ASP A 109 -13.19 -3.70 -18.47
CA ASP A 109 -12.28 -4.87 -18.40
C ASP A 109 -10.81 -4.50 -18.46
N GLU A 110 -10.47 -3.41 -19.13
CA GLU A 110 -9.10 -2.91 -19.23
C GLU A 110 -8.63 -2.18 -17.95
N PHE A 111 -9.54 -1.84 -17.05
CA PHE A 111 -9.19 -1.16 -15.80
C PHE A 111 -8.91 -2.18 -14.70
N VAL A 112 -7.65 -2.60 -14.63
CA VAL A 112 -7.14 -3.55 -13.65
C VAL A 112 -6.06 -2.90 -12.82
N VAL A 113 -6.29 -2.80 -11.50
CA VAL A 113 -5.40 -2.11 -10.57
C VAL A 113 -4.59 -3.10 -9.76
N GLY A 114 -3.28 -2.88 -9.68
CA GLY A 114 -2.36 -3.52 -8.75
C GLY A 114 -1.80 -2.52 -7.76
N ALA A 115 -1.41 -2.95 -6.57
CA ALA A 115 -0.85 -2.07 -5.54
C ALA A 115 0.49 -2.57 -5.01
N GLU A 116 1.37 -1.62 -4.71
CA GLU A 116 2.62 -1.84 -3.97
C GLU A 116 2.87 -0.66 -3.02
N ILE A 117 3.85 -0.75 -2.13
CA ILE A 117 4.05 0.26 -1.09
C ILE A 117 5.49 0.76 -1.08
N CYS A 118 5.66 2.05 -1.34
CA CYS A 118 6.90 2.83 -1.12
C CYS A 118 8.17 2.13 -1.64
N GLU A 119 8.95 1.50 -0.74
CA GLU A 119 10.21 0.82 -1.03
C GLU A 119 10.08 -0.28 -2.09
N ASP A 120 8.91 -0.87 -2.25
CA ASP A 120 8.68 -1.91 -3.26
C ASP A 120 9.13 -1.47 -4.66
N LEU A 121 8.87 -0.19 -5.01
CA LEU A 121 9.29 0.38 -6.30
C LEU A 121 10.82 0.51 -6.45
N TRP A 122 11.56 0.68 -5.35
CA TRP A 122 12.99 0.98 -5.36
C TRP A 122 13.87 -0.28 -5.49
N THR A 123 13.27 -1.45 -5.43
CA THR A 123 13.96 -2.73 -5.52
C THR A 123 14.19 -3.17 -6.96
N PRO A 124 15.15 -4.06 -7.22
CA PRO A 124 15.39 -4.61 -8.57
C PRO A 124 14.22 -5.43 -9.14
N ASP A 125 13.38 -6.01 -8.27
CA ASP A 125 12.19 -6.81 -8.63
C ASP A 125 10.94 -6.26 -7.93
N PRO A 126 10.40 -5.11 -8.37
CA PRO A 126 9.20 -4.52 -7.77
C PRO A 126 7.98 -5.44 -7.96
N PRO A 127 7.07 -5.55 -6.98
CA PRO A 127 5.80 -6.28 -7.14
C PRO A 127 5.01 -5.85 -8.35
N SER A 128 5.03 -4.55 -8.71
CA SER A 128 4.39 -3.98 -9.90
C SER A 128 4.77 -4.70 -11.20
N THR A 129 5.99 -5.23 -11.30
CA THR A 129 6.42 -6.02 -12.47
C THR A 129 5.55 -7.28 -12.63
N LYS A 130 5.38 -8.05 -11.57
CA LYS A 130 4.51 -9.24 -11.60
C LYS A 130 3.05 -8.88 -11.83
N LEU A 131 2.56 -7.83 -11.17
CA LEU A 131 1.18 -7.38 -11.31
C LEU A 131 0.87 -6.97 -12.76
N ALA A 132 1.77 -6.24 -13.42
CA ALA A 132 1.63 -5.87 -14.84
C ALA A 132 1.66 -7.10 -15.77
N LEU A 133 2.57 -8.05 -15.54
CA LEU A 133 2.62 -9.30 -16.30
C LEU A 133 1.34 -10.15 -16.16
N HIS A 134 0.57 -9.95 -15.08
CA HIS A 134 -0.73 -10.59 -14.87
C HIS A 134 -1.93 -9.72 -15.26
N GLY A 135 -1.66 -8.60 -15.94
CA GLY A 135 -2.69 -7.77 -16.56
C GLY A 135 -3.08 -6.50 -15.80
N ALA A 136 -2.30 -6.06 -14.81
CA ALA A 136 -2.52 -4.73 -14.23
C ALA A 136 -2.21 -3.65 -15.28
N THR A 137 -3.17 -2.77 -15.52
CA THR A 137 -3.04 -1.60 -16.39
C THR A 137 -2.83 -0.30 -15.60
N VAL A 138 -3.16 -0.34 -14.31
CA VAL A 138 -2.94 0.74 -13.35
C VAL A 138 -2.21 0.19 -12.14
N LEU A 139 -1.13 0.86 -11.75
CA LEU A 139 -0.33 0.53 -10.59
C LEU A 139 -0.40 1.69 -9.59
N VAL A 140 -0.69 1.39 -8.34
CA VAL A 140 -0.75 2.40 -7.27
C VAL A 140 0.32 2.13 -6.23
N ASN A 141 0.97 3.19 -5.75
CA ASN A 141 1.98 3.13 -4.71
C ASN A 141 1.65 4.12 -3.60
N CYS A 142 1.34 3.59 -2.42
CA CYS A 142 1.15 4.37 -1.21
C CYS A 142 2.51 4.57 -0.52
N SER A 143 2.98 5.81 -0.45
CA SER A 143 4.35 6.11 -0.03
C SER A 143 4.41 7.17 1.07
N ALA A 144 5.46 7.08 1.87
CA ALA A 144 5.97 8.11 2.75
C ALA A 144 7.48 8.25 2.49
N SER A 145 7.81 8.74 1.30
CA SER A 145 9.20 8.90 0.85
C SER A 145 9.73 10.24 1.32
N ASN A 146 10.80 10.22 2.13
CA ASN A 146 11.44 11.42 2.62
C ASN A 146 12.05 12.28 1.50
N GLU A 147 12.16 13.57 1.74
CA GLU A 147 12.84 14.50 0.84
C GLU A 147 14.31 14.68 1.22
N THR A 148 15.18 14.44 0.26
CA THR A 148 16.61 14.76 0.32
C THR A 148 17.01 15.43 -1.00
N ILE A 149 18.16 16.12 -1.01
CA ILE A 149 18.65 16.82 -2.20
C ILE A 149 18.75 15.85 -3.40
N GLY A 150 18.04 16.19 -4.48
CA GLY A 150 18.02 15.39 -5.72
C GLY A 150 17.05 14.19 -5.72
N LYS A 151 16.50 13.78 -4.59
CA LYS A 151 15.65 12.58 -4.51
C LYS A 151 14.32 12.74 -5.25
N ARG A 152 13.74 13.95 -5.24
CA ARG A 152 12.49 14.23 -5.97
C ARG A 152 12.63 13.93 -7.47
N GLN A 153 13.72 14.40 -8.08
CA GLN A 153 13.96 14.14 -9.50
C GLN A 153 14.15 12.65 -9.76
N TYR A 154 14.99 12.00 -8.99
CA TYR A 154 15.25 10.57 -9.10
C TYR A 154 13.95 9.74 -8.93
N ARG A 155 13.14 10.06 -7.92
CA ARG A 155 11.84 9.41 -7.70
C ARG A 155 10.90 9.59 -8.90
N THR A 156 10.84 10.80 -9.46
CA THR A 156 10.02 11.08 -10.64
C THR A 156 10.47 10.26 -11.84
N GLU A 157 11.75 10.17 -12.07
CA GLU A 157 12.34 9.36 -13.17
C GLU A 157 12.09 7.86 -12.95
N LEU A 158 12.23 7.38 -11.73
CA LEU A 158 11.94 5.99 -11.38
C LEU A 158 10.48 5.62 -11.67
N VAL A 159 9.52 6.44 -11.25
CA VAL A 159 8.09 6.25 -11.52
C VAL A 159 7.81 6.26 -13.02
N LYS A 160 8.35 7.23 -13.77
CA LYS A 160 8.20 7.30 -15.23
C LYS A 160 8.78 6.08 -15.94
N ASN A 161 9.95 5.63 -15.51
CA ASN A 161 10.61 4.45 -16.07
C ASN A 161 9.80 3.19 -15.83
N GLN A 162 9.29 3.00 -14.60
CA GLN A 162 8.49 1.84 -14.28
C GLN A 162 7.17 1.83 -15.06
N SER A 163 6.49 2.98 -15.14
CA SER A 163 5.29 3.14 -15.97
C SER A 163 5.54 2.78 -17.44
N ALA A 164 6.61 3.33 -18.04
CA ALA A 164 6.97 3.09 -19.43
C ALA A 164 7.32 1.61 -19.70
N ARG A 165 8.14 1.01 -18.83
CA ARG A 165 8.55 -0.41 -18.98
C ARG A 165 7.39 -1.38 -18.86
N LEU A 166 6.42 -1.08 -18.00
CA LEU A 166 5.26 -1.94 -17.73
C LEU A 166 4.06 -1.63 -18.62
N VAL A 167 4.15 -0.56 -19.44
CA VAL A 167 3.03 -0.09 -20.28
C VAL A 167 1.76 0.09 -19.44
N SER A 168 1.90 0.64 -18.25
CA SER A 168 0.81 0.79 -17.27
C SER A 168 0.81 2.21 -16.69
N CYS A 169 -0.37 2.72 -16.38
CA CYS A 169 -0.48 3.96 -15.61
C CYS A 169 0.10 3.73 -14.21
N TYR A 170 1.01 4.60 -13.76
CA TYR A 170 1.57 4.50 -12.43
C TYR A 170 1.18 5.70 -11.58
N VAL A 171 0.42 5.47 -10.52
CA VAL A 171 -0.06 6.46 -9.58
C VAL A 171 0.75 6.38 -8.29
N TYR A 172 1.53 7.41 -8.03
CA TYR A 172 2.38 7.51 -6.84
C TYR A 172 1.80 8.56 -5.89
N SER A 173 1.37 8.16 -4.71
CA SER A 173 0.89 9.06 -3.66
C SER A 173 1.90 9.10 -2.52
N SER A 174 2.35 10.29 -2.14
CA SER A 174 3.24 10.49 -0.99
C SER A 174 2.54 11.34 0.06
N VAL A 175 3.07 11.34 1.27
CA VAL A 175 2.66 12.25 2.33
C VAL A 175 2.91 13.71 1.92
N GLY A 176 2.11 14.62 2.44
CA GLY A 176 2.14 16.03 2.09
C GLY A 176 2.80 16.93 3.14
N ASP A 177 2.72 18.23 2.90
CA ASP A 177 3.25 19.25 3.80
C ASP A 177 2.69 19.12 5.22
N GLY A 178 3.54 19.36 6.19
CA GLY A 178 3.18 19.33 7.61
C GLY A 178 3.19 17.93 8.24
N GLU A 179 3.41 16.89 7.46
CA GLU A 179 3.66 15.56 8.01
C GLU A 179 5.16 15.34 8.20
N SER A 180 5.53 14.91 9.38
CA SER A 180 6.87 14.40 9.68
C SER A 180 6.77 13.27 10.67
N THR A 181 7.71 12.36 10.63
CA THR A 181 7.84 11.32 11.62
C THR A 181 9.30 11.14 11.98
N GLN A 182 9.60 11.26 13.27
CA GLN A 182 10.95 11.22 13.81
C GLN A 182 11.86 12.29 13.15
N ASP A 183 12.92 11.86 12.49
CA ASP A 183 13.93 12.74 11.86
C ASP A 183 13.70 12.90 10.35
N ILE A 184 12.53 12.50 9.83
CA ILE A 184 12.22 12.45 8.41
C ILE A 184 11.27 13.60 8.04
N VAL A 185 11.63 14.32 6.99
CA VAL A 185 10.77 15.34 6.33
C VAL A 185 10.29 14.80 4.98
N PHE A 186 9.04 15.09 4.64
CA PHE A 186 8.38 14.64 3.42
C PHE A 186 8.07 15.80 2.48
#